data_a93b5a3c885462da5a58b447b16edfa8
#
_entry.id   a93b5a3c885462da5a58b447b16edfa8
#
_cell.length_a   1.000
_cell.length_b   1.000
_cell.length_c   1.000
_cell.angle_alpha   90.00
_cell.angle_beta   90.00
_cell.angle_gamma   90.00
#
_symmetry.space_group_name_H-M   'P 1'
#
loop_
_entity.id
_entity.type
_entity.pdbx_description
1 polymer ?
#
loop_
_entity_poly.entity_id
_entity_poly.type
_entity_poly.pdbx_seq_one_letter_code
_entity_poly.pdbx_strand_id
1 'polypeptide(L)'
;MMARYTLRIEALSPLALTSGKADVTLDSAIVHDKYGIPLFPAKRLRGLLYESAVEVAEMAELSGRGFLTRRTVAELFRHGEGQDSLVRLSLHDLHPEGYEELSADLAYLMARYEAALSPLDVLEEYTTVRFQTEIDKESGTARDNSLHNMQAALAD
;
A
#
# COMPACT_ATOMS: atom_id res chain seq x y z
N MET A 1 -4.49 -4.79 28.33
CA MET A 1 -5.55 -5.29 27.44
C MET A 1 -5.29 -4.71 26.04
N MET A 2 -5.14 -5.54 25.01
CA MET A 2 -4.87 -5.08 23.66
C MET A 2 -6.21 -4.91 22.94
N ALA A 3 -6.56 -3.70 22.52
CA ALA A 3 -7.74 -3.47 21.68
C ALA A 3 -7.39 -3.83 20.23
N ARG A 4 -8.26 -4.57 19.55
CA ARG A 4 -8.12 -4.93 18.13
C ARG A 4 -9.21 -4.21 17.35
N TYR A 5 -8.79 -3.58 16.26
CA TYR A 5 -9.69 -2.91 15.31
C TYR A 5 -9.48 -3.51 13.93
N THR A 6 -10.52 -3.55 13.13
CA THR A 6 -10.45 -3.94 11.72
C THR A 6 -10.55 -2.69 10.86
N LEU A 7 -9.60 -2.49 9.97
CA LEU A 7 -9.61 -1.44 8.96
C LEU A 7 -9.91 -2.09 7.61
N ARG A 8 -10.99 -1.66 6.97
CA ARG A 8 -11.32 -2.00 5.59
C ARG A 8 -11.07 -0.78 4.71
N ILE A 9 -10.33 -0.97 3.63
CA ILE A 9 -10.06 0.06 2.62
C ILE A 9 -10.64 -0.42 1.31
N GLU A 10 -11.47 0.41 0.70
CA GLU A 10 -12.04 0.18 -0.62
C GLU A 10 -11.31 1.07 -1.62
N ALA A 11 -10.77 0.47 -2.68
CA ALA A 11 -10.13 1.21 -3.76
C ALA A 11 -11.19 1.65 -4.77
N LEU A 12 -11.43 2.96 -4.88
CA LEU A 12 -12.38 3.53 -5.85
C LEU A 12 -11.79 3.72 -7.25
N SER A 13 -10.51 3.47 -7.40
CA SER A 13 -9.77 3.52 -8.67
C SER A 13 -8.54 2.64 -8.57
N PRO A 14 -7.94 2.22 -9.69
CA PRO A 14 -6.73 1.41 -9.68
C PRO A 14 -5.63 2.02 -8.83
N LEU A 15 -5.02 1.21 -7.97
CA LEU A 15 -4.07 1.63 -6.95
C LEU A 15 -2.65 1.21 -7.31
N ALA A 16 -1.77 2.17 -7.53
CA ALA A 16 -0.35 1.93 -7.82
C ALA A 16 0.48 1.96 -6.53
N LEU A 17 0.75 0.79 -5.99
CA LEU A 17 1.62 0.59 -4.82
C LEU A 17 2.96 0.01 -5.29
N THR A 18 3.81 0.88 -5.81
CA THR A 18 5.07 0.46 -6.44
C THR A 18 6.07 -0.11 -5.44
N SER A 19 6.73 -1.19 -5.83
CA SER A 19 7.76 -1.86 -5.02
C SER A 19 9.11 -1.11 -5.04
N GLY A 20 9.26 -0.13 -5.94
CA GLY A 20 10.55 0.50 -6.24
C GLY A 20 11.48 -0.39 -7.07
N LYS A 21 10.99 -1.52 -7.57
CA LYS A 21 11.71 -2.40 -8.50
C LYS A 21 11.17 -2.16 -9.90
N ALA A 22 12.07 -2.00 -10.84
CA ALA A 22 11.78 -2.03 -12.28
C ALA A 22 12.09 -3.43 -12.81
N ASP A 23 11.33 -3.87 -13.80
CA ASP A 23 11.62 -5.08 -14.58
C ASP A 23 11.89 -4.69 -16.04
N VAL A 24 12.27 -5.65 -16.88
CA VAL A 24 12.59 -5.41 -18.30
C VAL A 24 11.41 -4.78 -19.06
N THR A 25 10.17 -5.08 -18.62
CA THR A 25 8.94 -4.63 -19.28
C THR A 25 8.18 -3.54 -18.53
N LEU A 26 8.52 -3.30 -17.24
CA LEU A 26 7.81 -2.38 -16.35
C LEU A 26 8.80 -1.44 -15.67
N ASP A 27 8.56 -0.14 -15.79
CA ASP A 27 9.32 0.87 -15.06
C ASP A 27 9.02 0.82 -13.55
N SER A 28 7.85 0.34 -13.19
CA SER A 28 7.43 0.25 -11.81
C SER A 28 6.46 -0.90 -11.57
N ALA A 29 6.94 -1.94 -10.88
CA ALA A 29 6.15 -3.09 -10.47
C ALA A 29 5.40 -2.83 -9.15
N ILE A 30 4.23 -3.42 -8.99
CA ILE A 30 3.43 -3.35 -7.76
C ILE A 30 3.99 -4.27 -6.67
N VAL A 31 3.73 -3.93 -5.41
CA VAL A 31 4.03 -4.81 -4.28
C VAL A 31 3.02 -5.95 -4.22
N HIS A 32 3.50 -7.16 -4.16
CA HIS A 32 2.70 -8.39 -4.04
C HIS A 32 3.37 -9.38 -3.08
N ASP A 33 2.63 -10.38 -2.65
CA ASP A 33 3.15 -11.48 -1.84
C ASP A 33 3.83 -12.57 -2.69
N LYS A 34 4.21 -13.65 -2.05
CA LYS A 34 4.86 -14.81 -2.71
C LYS A 34 3.97 -15.58 -3.69
N TYR A 35 2.66 -15.36 -3.65
CA TYR A 35 1.69 -15.98 -4.55
C TYR A 35 1.25 -15.04 -5.68
N GLY A 36 1.77 -13.81 -5.74
CA GLY A 36 1.38 -12.83 -6.75
C GLY A 36 0.16 -11.98 -6.35
N ILE A 37 -0.36 -12.12 -5.14
CA ILE A 37 -1.50 -11.33 -4.67
C ILE A 37 -1.02 -9.93 -4.28
N PRO A 38 -1.55 -8.84 -4.87
CA PRO A 38 -1.21 -7.48 -4.47
C PRO A 38 -1.51 -7.23 -2.99
N LEU A 39 -0.68 -6.45 -2.33
CA LEU A 39 -0.87 -6.09 -0.93
C LEU A 39 -0.56 -4.61 -0.69
N PHE A 40 -1.20 -4.05 0.33
CA PHE A 40 -0.86 -2.71 0.81
C PHE A 40 0.09 -2.83 2.01
N PRO A 41 1.37 -2.43 1.87
CA PRO A 41 2.36 -2.61 2.94
C PRO A 41 1.99 -1.81 4.20
N ALA A 42 2.04 -2.46 5.36
CA ALA A 42 1.81 -1.84 6.67
C ALA A 42 2.69 -0.61 6.91
N LYS A 43 3.94 -0.66 6.45
CA LYS A 43 4.88 0.46 6.57
C LYS A 43 4.38 1.72 5.85
N ARG A 44 3.81 1.55 4.64
CA ARG A 44 3.27 2.65 3.83
C ARG A 44 1.99 3.20 4.43
N LEU A 45 1.07 2.31 4.83
CA LEU A 45 -0.15 2.67 5.54
C LEU A 45 0.17 3.46 6.82
N ARG A 46 1.15 2.98 7.58
CA ARG A 46 1.60 3.65 8.79
C ARG A 46 2.09 5.07 8.53
N GLY A 47 2.87 5.28 7.46
CA GLY A 47 3.34 6.61 7.06
C GLY A 47 2.18 7.56 6.78
N LEU A 48 1.24 7.14 5.93
CA LEU A 48 0.05 7.93 5.58
C LEU A 48 -0.81 8.27 6.82
N LEU A 49 -1.04 7.28 7.69
CA LEU A 49 -1.79 7.50 8.93
C LEU A 49 -1.07 8.46 9.89
N TYR A 50 0.26 8.36 9.97
CA TYR A 50 1.06 9.28 10.79
C TYR A 50 0.96 10.72 10.28
N GLU A 51 1.16 10.95 8.99
CA GLU A 51 1.05 12.27 8.37
C GLU A 51 -0.34 12.88 8.61
N SER A 52 -1.40 12.14 8.31
CA SER A 52 -2.77 12.59 8.56
C SER A 52 -3.06 12.85 10.04
N ALA A 53 -2.52 12.01 10.95
CA ALA A 53 -2.70 12.23 12.39
C ALA A 53 -1.97 13.48 12.89
N VAL A 54 -0.80 13.81 12.33
CA VAL A 54 -0.08 15.06 12.63
C VAL A 54 -0.90 16.26 12.17
N GLU A 55 -1.43 16.25 10.95
CA GLU A 55 -2.29 17.34 10.43
C GLU A 55 -3.53 17.55 11.30
N VAL A 56 -4.21 16.47 11.70
CA VAL A 56 -5.38 16.54 12.60
C VAL A 56 -4.99 17.11 13.97
N ALA A 57 -3.82 16.71 14.51
CA ALA A 57 -3.33 17.23 15.77
C ALA A 57 -3.04 18.74 15.69
N GLU A 58 -2.43 19.21 14.60
CA GLU A 58 -2.19 20.63 14.34
C GLU A 58 -3.50 21.44 14.28
N MET A 59 -4.50 20.93 13.54
CA MET A 59 -5.82 21.56 13.46
C MET A 59 -6.51 21.63 14.83
N ALA A 60 -6.39 20.55 15.63
CA ALA A 60 -6.96 20.50 16.98
C ALA A 60 -6.30 21.49 17.91
N GLU A 61 -4.97 21.60 17.88
CA GLU A 61 -4.20 22.57 18.68
C GLU A 61 -4.56 24.01 18.29
N LEU A 62 -4.61 24.34 16.99
CA LEU A 62 -4.96 25.67 16.48
C LEU A 62 -6.41 26.07 16.82
N SER A 63 -7.33 25.12 16.88
CA SER A 63 -8.73 25.35 17.23
C SER A 63 -8.99 25.34 18.74
N GLY A 64 -7.96 25.20 19.57
CA GLY A 64 -8.09 25.11 21.04
C GLY A 64 -8.74 23.81 21.53
N ARG A 65 -8.86 22.80 20.68
CA ARG A 65 -9.44 21.49 20.99
C ARG A 65 -8.32 20.47 21.25
N GLY A 66 -7.87 20.36 22.48
CA GLY A 66 -6.75 19.50 22.87
C GLY A 66 -7.05 18.00 22.96
N PHE A 67 -7.95 17.44 22.14
CA PHE A 67 -8.27 16.00 22.18
C PHE A 67 -7.17 15.13 21.55
N LEU A 68 -6.36 15.69 20.67
CA LEU A 68 -5.20 15.04 20.05
C LEU A 68 -4.05 16.03 19.99
N THR A 69 -2.86 15.63 20.41
CA THR A 69 -1.64 16.44 20.37
C THR A 69 -0.57 15.78 19.53
N ARG A 70 0.37 16.54 18.99
CA ARG A 70 1.55 15.99 18.28
C ARG A 70 2.33 15.00 19.15
N ARG A 71 2.38 15.24 20.46
CA ARG A 71 3.04 14.34 21.40
C ARG A 71 2.33 12.99 21.45
N THR A 72 1.00 12.99 21.58
CA THR A 72 0.20 11.75 21.59
C THR A 72 0.35 10.96 20.29
N VAL A 73 0.36 11.66 19.14
CA VAL A 73 0.60 11.06 17.83
C VAL A 73 1.99 10.43 17.77
N ALA A 74 3.03 11.16 18.20
CA ALA A 74 4.39 10.63 18.21
C ALA A 74 4.54 9.40 19.11
N GLU A 75 3.87 9.37 20.27
CA GLU A 75 3.87 8.23 21.19
C GLU A 75 3.17 7.02 20.57
N LEU A 76 2.02 7.21 19.90
CA LEU A 76 1.24 6.15 19.25
C LEU A 76 1.99 5.49 18.09
N PHE A 77 2.68 6.30 17.28
CA PHE A 77 3.38 5.84 16.07
C PHE A 77 4.87 5.57 16.29
N ARG A 78 5.41 5.74 17.48
CA ARG A 78 6.83 5.54 17.74
C ARG A 78 7.25 4.09 17.48
N HIS A 79 8.34 3.92 16.74
CA HIS A 79 9.01 2.65 16.54
C HIS A 79 10.16 2.51 17.51
N GLY A 80 10.18 1.38 18.23
CA GLY A 80 11.36 0.75 18.84
C GLY A 80 12.27 1.64 19.70
N GLU A 81 13.01 1.04 20.58
CA GLU A 81 14.06 1.61 21.42
C GLU A 81 13.58 2.72 22.37
N GLY A 82 13.19 2.31 23.52
CA GLY A 82 12.92 3.17 24.66
C GLY A 82 11.49 3.06 25.14
N GLN A 83 11.30 2.02 25.87
CA GLN A 83 10.57 1.90 27.14
C GLN A 83 9.39 2.84 27.36
N ASP A 84 8.30 2.21 27.77
CA ASP A 84 7.19 2.76 28.54
C ASP A 84 6.10 3.54 27.80
N SER A 85 5.96 3.43 26.48
CA SER A 85 4.68 3.80 25.89
C SER A 85 3.67 2.67 26.12
N LEU A 86 2.69 2.91 27.00
CA LEU A 86 1.58 1.99 27.29
C LEU A 86 0.64 1.81 26.09
N VAL A 87 0.79 2.64 25.06
CA VAL A 87 -0.04 2.66 23.87
C VAL A 87 0.84 2.55 22.63
N ARG A 88 0.59 1.52 21.82
CA ARG A 88 1.31 1.29 20.57
C ARG A 88 0.35 0.85 19.47
N LEU A 89 0.45 1.50 18.32
CA LEU A 89 -0.25 1.08 17.11
C LEU A 89 0.56 0.00 16.39
N SER A 90 -0.02 -1.18 16.22
CA SER A 90 0.51 -2.25 15.37
C SER A 90 -0.37 -2.41 14.15
N LEU A 91 0.23 -2.33 12.97
CA LEU A 91 -0.43 -2.52 11.69
C LEU A 91 0.18 -3.73 10.99
N HIS A 92 -0.65 -4.45 10.27
CA HIS A 92 -0.24 -5.54 9.38
C HIS A 92 -0.42 -5.10 7.93
N ASP A 93 0.22 -5.82 7.02
CA ASP A 93 -0.03 -5.65 5.60
C ASP A 93 -1.52 -5.90 5.32
N LEU A 94 -2.11 -5.09 4.46
CA LEU A 94 -3.50 -5.28 4.05
C LEU A 94 -3.52 -6.16 2.81
N HIS A 95 -4.37 -7.15 2.85
CA HIS A 95 -4.61 -8.08 1.76
C HIS A 95 -6.05 -7.94 1.25
N PRO A 96 -6.37 -8.41 0.04
CA PRO A 96 -7.73 -8.51 -0.45
C PRO A 96 -8.61 -9.34 0.50
N GLU A 97 -9.92 -9.09 0.46
CA GLU A 97 -10.90 -9.87 1.21
C GLU A 97 -10.82 -11.37 0.81
N GLY A 98 -10.91 -12.28 1.78
CA GLY A 98 -10.76 -13.73 1.52
C GLY A 98 -9.32 -14.22 1.34
N TYR A 99 -8.33 -13.38 1.61
CA TYR A 99 -6.91 -13.69 1.40
C TYR A 99 -6.45 -15.02 2.03
N GLU A 100 -6.90 -15.35 3.23
CA GLU A 100 -6.44 -16.58 3.92
C GLU A 100 -6.82 -17.84 3.14
N GLU A 101 -8.05 -17.92 2.66
CA GLU A 101 -8.55 -19.01 1.85
C GLU A 101 -7.87 -19.05 0.47
N LEU A 102 -7.86 -17.91 -0.21
CA LEU A 102 -7.22 -17.75 -1.51
C LEU A 102 -5.72 -18.13 -1.48
N SER A 103 -4.99 -17.68 -0.48
CA SER A 103 -3.55 -17.97 -0.36
C SER A 103 -3.27 -19.45 -0.08
N ALA A 104 -4.16 -20.14 0.67
CA ALA A 104 -4.08 -21.56 0.91
C ALA A 104 -4.34 -22.38 -0.38
N ASP A 105 -5.35 -21.98 -1.16
CA ASP A 105 -5.68 -22.62 -2.44
C ASP A 105 -4.56 -22.42 -3.47
N LEU A 106 -4.01 -21.20 -3.57
CA LEU A 106 -2.87 -20.91 -4.45
C LEU A 106 -1.63 -21.68 -4.04
N ALA A 107 -1.36 -21.81 -2.74
CA ALA A 107 -0.25 -22.64 -2.25
C ALA A 107 -0.38 -24.11 -2.71
N TYR A 108 -1.58 -24.67 -2.60
CA TYR A 108 -1.86 -26.02 -3.05
C TYR A 108 -1.73 -26.17 -4.56
N LEU A 109 -2.32 -25.25 -5.33
CA LEU A 109 -2.31 -25.30 -6.80
C LEU A 109 -0.90 -25.13 -7.37
N MET A 110 -0.13 -24.16 -6.87
CA MET A 110 1.25 -23.92 -7.33
C MET A 110 2.17 -25.10 -7.00
N ALA A 111 1.99 -25.73 -5.84
CA ALA A 111 2.77 -26.93 -5.50
C ALA A 111 2.44 -28.13 -6.38
N ARG A 112 1.20 -28.25 -6.87
CA ARG A 112 0.74 -29.37 -7.69
C ARG A 112 0.94 -29.13 -9.18
N TYR A 113 0.87 -27.91 -9.64
CA TYR A 113 0.88 -27.49 -11.05
C TYR A 113 1.97 -26.44 -11.34
N GLU A 114 3.17 -26.68 -10.81
CA GLU A 114 4.30 -25.74 -10.86
C GLU A 114 4.61 -25.22 -12.28
N ALA A 115 4.41 -26.04 -13.31
CA ALA A 115 4.64 -25.66 -14.71
C ALA A 115 3.47 -24.86 -15.35
N ALA A 116 2.30 -24.81 -14.70
CA ALA A 116 1.08 -24.24 -15.27
C ALA A 116 0.58 -22.99 -14.54
N LEU A 117 1.04 -22.74 -13.32
CA LEU A 117 0.61 -21.60 -12.50
C LEU A 117 1.79 -21.01 -11.76
N SER A 118 2.12 -19.78 -12.07
CA SER A 118 3.17 -19.00 -11.42
C SER A 118 2.59 -17.79 -10.65
N PRO A 119 3.33 -17.19 -9.71
CA PRO A 119 2.93 -15.94 -9.07
C PRO A 119 2.69 -14.77 -10.04
N LEU A 120 3.35 -14.77 -11.20
CA LEU A 120 3.15 -13.75 -12.23
C LEU A 120 1.80 -13.89 -12.91
N ASP A 121 1.36 -15.12 -13.19
CA ASP A 121 0.03 -15.37 -13.76
C ASP A 121 -1.08 -14.86 -12.83
N VAL A 122 -0.92 -15.09 -11.52
CA VAL A 122 -1.85 -14.55 -10.52
C VAL A 122 -1.81 -13.03 -10.47
N LEU A 123 -0.61 -12.44 -10.48
CA LEU A 123 -0.44 -10.99 -10.42
C LEU A 123 -1.10 -10.29 -11.62
N GLU A 124 -1.02 -10.87 -12.81
CA GLU A 124 -1.64 -10.34 -14.03
C GLU A 124 -3.16 -10.25 -13.90
N GLU A 125 -3.82 -11.20 -13.24
CA GLU A 125 -5.29 -11.17 -13.02
C GLU A 125 -5.73 -10.03 -12.09
N TYR A 126 -4.88 -9.61 -11.16
CA TYR A 126 -5.18 -8.55 -10.19
C TYR A 126 -4.69 -7.16 -10.60
N THR A 127 -4.02 -7.04 -11.76
CA THR A 127 -3.33 -5.80 -12.11
C THR A 127 -3.60 -5.36 -13.53
N THR A 128 -3.38 -4.07 -13.77
CA THR A 128 -3.35 -3.48 -15.11
C THR A 128 -2.12 -2.63 -15.29
N VAL A 129 -1.63 -2.53 -16.53
CA VAL A 129 -0.53 -1.63 -16.86
C VAL A 129 -1.09 -0.28 -17.30
N ARG A 130 -0.62 0.79 -16.68
CA ARG A 130 -0.96 2.16 -17.01
C ARG A 130 0.24 2.88 -17.60
N PHE A 131 0.00 3.61 -18.67
CA PHE A 131 0.99 4.46 -19.29
C PHE A 131 0.77 5.91 -18.88
N GLN A 132 1.86 6.59 -18.56
CA GLN A 132 1.87 8.00 -18.20
C GLN A 132 2.94 8.72 -19.00
N THR A 133 2.67 9.98 -19.35
CA THR A 133 3.62 10.86 -19.99
C THR A 133 3.58 12.24 -19.34
N GLU A 134 4.71 12.88 -19.26
CA GLU A 134 4.79 14.28 -18.82
C GLU A 134 4.33 15.19 -19.95
N ILE A 135 3.44 16.13 -19.62
CA ILE A 135 3.00 17.17 -20.57
C ILE A 135 3.86 18.41 -20.36
N ASP A 136 4.50 18.86 -21.40
CA ASP A 136 5.20 20.13 -21.40
C ASP A 136 4.18 21.27 -21.26
N LYS A 137 4.38 22.12 -20.25
CA LYS A 137 3.40 23.17 -19.88
C LYS A 137 3.36 24.32 -20.89
N GLU A 138 4.43 24.56 -21.65
CA GLU A 138 4.50 25.66 -22.60
C GLU A 138 3.90 25.27 -23.93
N SER A 139 4.24 24.06 -24.42
CA SER A 139 3.78 23.56 -25.72
C SER A 139 2.44 22.80 -25.65
N GLY A 140 2.05 22.31 -24.47
CA GLY A 140 0.89 21.45 -24.28
C GLY A 140 1.03 20.05 -24.89
N THR A 141 2.23 19.68 -25.34
CA THR A 141 2.54 18.39 -25.97
C THR A 141 3.22 17.43 -24.99
N ALA A 142 3.23 16.15 -25.33
CA ALA A 142 3.98 15.15 -24.58
C ALA A 142 5.47 15.45 -24.67
N ARG A 143 6.16 15.42 -23.54
CA ARG A 143 7.61 15.61 -23.48
C ARG A 143 8.32 14.37 -24.02
N ASP A 144 9.35 14.56 -24.82
CA ASP A 144 10.16 13.46 -25.35
C ASP A 144 10.78 12.61 -24.22
N ASN A 145 10.78 11.30 -24.41
CA ASN A 145 11.30 10.31 -23.44
C ASN A 145 10.65 10.34 -22.05
N SER A 146 9.41 10.83 -21.95
CA SER A 146 8.66 10.89 -20.69
C SER A 146 7.62 9.79 -20.53
N LEU A 147 7.50 8.89 -21.50
CA LEU A 147 6.58 7.75 -21.40
C LEU A 147 7.10 6.74 -20.38
N HIS A 148 6.33 6.54 -19.32
CA HIS A 148 6.59 5.47 -18.35
C HIS A 148 5.39 4.58 -18.23
N ASN A 149 5.62 3.32 -17.87
CA ASN A 149 4.57 2.40 -17.54
C ASN A 149 4.65 2.01 -16.06
N MET A 150 3.50 1.81 -15.48
CA MET A 150 3.38 1.33 -14.10
C MET A 150 2.27 0.28 -13.98
N GLN A 151 2.50 -0.68 -13.14
CA GLN A 151 1.50 -1.66 -12.77
C GLN A 151 0.64 -1.13 -11.63
N ALA A 152 -0.66 -1.29 -11.73
CA ALA A 152 -1.62 -0.88 -10.70
C ALA A 152 -2.59 -2.02 -10.40
N ALA A 153 -2.93 -2.21 -9.13
CA ALA A 153 -3.99 -3.12 -8.72
C ALA A 153 -5.34 -2.61 -9.24
N LEU A 154 -6.18 -3.53 -9.69
CA LEU A 154 -7.54 -3.22 -10.08
C LEU A 154 -8.34 -2.76 -8.86
N ALA A 155 -9.30 -1.88 -9.08
CA ALA A 155 -10.33 -1.54 -8.11
C ALA A 155 -11.57 -2.35 -8.48
N ASP A 156 -12.08 -3.11 -7.55
CA ASP A 156 -13.38 -3.80 -7.62
C ASP A 156 -14.38 -3.17 -6.67
#